data_dfa89f3d83f614413fc125e8b8e33f30
#
_entry.id   dfa89f3d83f614413fc125e8b8e33f30
#
_cell.length_a   1.000
_cell.length_b   1.000
_cell.length_c   1.000
_cell.angle_alpha   90.00
_cell.angle_beta   90.00
_cell.angle_gamma   90.00
#
_symmetry.space_group_name_H-M   'P 1'
#
loop_
_entity.id
_entity.type
_entity.pdbx_description
1 polymer ?
#
loop_
_entity_poly.entity_id
_entity_poly.type
_entity_poly.pdbx_seq_one_letter_code
_entity_poly.pdbx_strand_id
1 'polypeptide(L)'
;MTQIVHILRFLLYNSKKSSTFVADLKIMASLADIRRPIEGEWKRYEKVLHETLRSDDKVQQAVLDYVMAQRGKQMRPLVVLLCAQICNPVTDKTLKSAVALDLLHNATLIHDDVVDHSDTRRGKPAVHALWTNKVAVLMGDYMLAKVIGLIAEIRNIRILEIASEMTRNLSSGEILQLHVGQSMWIDEARYLRVIDQKTAQLFQACAEAGGESAGCTPRQRKALSEYGRLLGLCFQIKDDIFDYSDLEELGKPTMSDLRDGKVTLPLIEALRRAPQDEAEHIRELGELLAAHSETIETDKALQEIKAFVLRFHGDE
;
A
#
# COMPACT_ATOMS: atom_id res chain seq x y z
N MET A 1 19.48 4.91 -13.42
CA MET A 1 18.81 6.21 -13.22
C MET A 1 17.54 6.37 -14.06
N THR A 2 17.53 6.06 -15.34
CA THR A 2 16.38 6.26 -16.25
C THR A 2 15.09 5.51 -15.84
N GLN A 3 15.20 4.28 -15.33
CA GLN A 3 14.04 3.45 -14.93
C GLN A 3 13.35 3.92 -13.64
N ILE A 4 14.10 4.44 -12.68
CA ILE A 4 13.55 5.01 -11.43
C ILE A 4 12.70 6.25 -11.75
N VAL A 5 13.16 7.08 -12.69
CA VAL A 5 12.41 8.24 -13.19
C VAL A 5 11.08 7.82 -13.82
N HIS A 6 11.01 6.65 -14.49
CA HIS A 6 9.77 6.14 -15.08
C HIS A 6 8.76 5.68 -14.02
N ILE A 7 9.19 5.04 -12.94
CA ILE A 7 8.29 4.65 -11.83
C ILE A 7 7.72 5.89 -11.14
N LEU A 8 8.56 6.88 -10.83
CA LEU A 8 8.11 8.15 -10.27
C LEU A 8 7.16 8.89 -11.21
N ARG A 9 7.46 8.91 -12.51
CA ARG A 9 6.57 9.51 -13.53
C ARG A 9 5.23 8.78 -13.60
N PHE A 10 5.19 7.45 -13.54
CA PHE A 10 3.95 6.66 -13.52
C PHE A 10 3.09 6.99 -12.29
N LEU A 11 3.69 7.13 -11.12
CA LEU A 11 2.97 7.46 -9.88
C LEU A 11 2.51 8.92 -9.84
N LEU A 12 3.31 9.85 -10.36
CA LEU A 12 2.99 11.28 -10.38
C LEU A 12 2.01 11.69 -11.50
N TYR A 13 1.93 10.93 -12.57
CA TYR A 13 1.17 11.33 -13.76
C TYR A 13 -0.34 11.22 -13.64
N ASN A 14 -0.87 10.26 -12.88
CA ASN A 14 -2.33 10.17 -12.71
C ASN A 14 -2.97 11.39 -12.00
N SER A 15 -2.21 12.50 -11.77
CA SER A 15 -2.65 13.65 -10.99
C SER A 15 -3.11 14.88 -11.79
N LYS A 16 -2.92 14.97 -13.11
CA LYS A 16 -3.31 16.20 -13.83
C LYS A 16 -4.09 15.95 -15.11
N LYS A 17 -5.38 16.23 -15.10
CA LYS A 17 -6.13 16.68 -16.28
C LYS A 17 -5.99 18.20 -16.38
N SER A 18 -4.90 18.70 -16.99
CA SER A 18 -4.84 20.05 -17.55
C SER A 18 -4.63 19.94 -19.05
N SER A 19 -5.45 20.61 -19.82
CA SER A 19 -5.58 20.49 -21.29
C SER A 19 -4.33 20.86 -22.10
N THR A 20 -3.33 21.48 -21.49
CA THR A 20 -2.06 21.86 -22.13
C THR A 20 -0.96 20.78 -22.02
N PHE A 21 -1.18 19.74 -21.21
CA PHE A 21 -0.20 18.68 -20.94
C PHE A 21 -0.37 17.43 -21.81
N VAL A 22 -1.39 17.41 -22.67
CA VAL A 22 -1.73 16.24 -23.53
C VAL A 22 -0.68 15.97 -24.61
N ALA A 23 0.11 16.96 -25.00
CA ALA A 23 1.15 16.81 -26.04
C ALA A 23 2.41 16.07 -25.55
N ASP A 24 2.76 16.16 -24.25
CA ASP A 24 3.89 15.43 -23.63
C ASP A 24 3.51 14.01 -23.16
N LEU A 25 2.28 13.62 -23.35
CA LEU A 25 1.62 12.41 -22.84
C LEU A 25 2.04 11.10 -23.51
N LYS A 26 2.86 11.13 -24.55
CA LYS A 26 3.30 9.92 -25.27
C LYS A 26 4.35 9.07 -24.53
N ILE A 27 4.77 9.44 -23.33
CA ILE A 27 5.79 8.73 -22.54
C ILE A 27 5.24 8.27 -21.19
N MET A 28 4.04 7.69 -21.17
CA MET A 28 3.59 6.98 -19.97
C MET A 28 4.01 5.53 -20.06
N ALA A 29 4.97 5.16 -19.22
CA ALA A 29 5.32 3.77 -19.06
C ALA A 29 4.14 3.05 -18.34
N SER A 30 3.50 2.13 -19.03
CA SER A 30 2.55 1.21 -18.41
C SER A 30 3.28 0.32 -17.38
N LEU A 31 2.55 -0.31 -16.48
CA LEU A 31 3.14 -1.31 -15.57
C LEU A 31 3.86 -2.42 -16.35
N ALA A 32 3.37 -2.78 -17.53
CA ALA A 32 4.02 -3.72 -18.45
C ALA A 32 5.37 -3.20 -18.94
N ASP A 33 5.46 -1.91 -19.27
CA ASP A 33 6.73 -1.30 -19.69
C ASP A 33 7.76 -1.29 -18.56
N ILE A 34 7.32 -1.06 -17.32
CA ILE A 34 8.19 -1.10 -16.13
C ILE A 34 8.68 -2.54 -15.85
N ARG A 35 7.86 -3.56 -16.10
CA ARG A 35 8.22 -4.99 -15.94
C ARG A 35 9.11 -5.51 -17.07
N ARG A 36 9.02 -4.94 -18.27
CA ARG A 36 9.75 -5.44 -19.45
C ARG A 36 11.23 -5.73 -19.21
N PRO A 37 12.01 -4.87 -18.50
CA PRO A 37 13.43 -5.14 -18.23
C PRO A 37 13.70 -6.36 -17.35
N ILE A 38 12.71 -6.84 -16.62
CA ILE A 38 12.80 -7.94 -15.64
C ILE A 38 11.79 -9.06 -15.94
N GLU A 39 11.33 -9.18 -17.17
CA GLU A 39 10.29 -10.17 -17.55
C GLU A 39 10.72 -11.62 -17.24
N GLY A 40 12.00 -11.94 -17.44
CA GLY A 40 12.55 -13.25 -17.11
C GLY A 40 12.56 -13.52 -15.60
N GLU A 41 13.02 -12.55 -14.83
CA GLU A 41 13.05 -12.58 -13.36
C GLU A 41 11.65 -12.59 -12.78
N TRP A 42 10.70 -11.89 -13.40
CA TRP A 42 9.31 -11.89 -13.01
C TRP A 42 8.69 -13.30 -13.11
N LYS A 43 8.91 -14.01 -14.22
CA LYS A 43 8.46 -15.40 -14.40
C LYS A 43 9.07 -16.34 -13.36
N ARG A 44 10.36 -16.15 -13.04
CA ARG A 44 11.03 -16.92 -11.96
C ARG A 44 10.42 -16.62 -10.60
N TYR A 45 10.15 -15.35 -10.29
CA TYR A 45 9.46 -14.94 -9.07
C TYR A 45 8.09 -15.61 -8.95
N GLU A 46 7.26 -15.57 -10.00
CA GLU A 46 5.94 -16.23 -10.00
C GLU A 46 6.04 -17.74 -9.74
N LYS A 47 7.03 -18.39 -10.34
CA LYS A 47 7.29 -19.81 -10.07
C LYS A 47 7.61 -20.07 -8.61
N VAL A 48 8.56 -19.34 -8.02
CA VAL A 48 8.94 -19.48 -6.60
C VAL A 48 7.74 -19.22 -5.68
N LEU A 49 6.94 -18.21 -5.99
CA LEU A 49 5.73 -17.88 -5.25
C LEU A 49 4.71 -19.04 -5.27
N HIS A 50 4.41 -19.58 -6.45
CA HIS A 50 3.51 -20.73 -6.58
C HIS A 50 4.03 -21.96 -5.84
N GLU A 51 5.32 -22.27 -5.91
CA GLU A 51 5.94 -23.37 -5.19
C GLU A 51 5.85 -23.18 -3.67
N THR A 52 6.08 -21.93 -3.19
CA THR A 52 5.99 -21.58 -1.76
C THR A 52 4.57 -21.78 -1.21
N LEU A 53 3.56 -21.48 -2.00
CA LEU A 53 2.15 -21.50 -1.59
C LEU A 53 1.46 -22.85 -1.83
N ARG A 54 2.18 -23.90 -2.17
CA ARG A 54 1.61 -25.26 -2.22
C ARG A 54 1.32 -25.80 -0.84
N SER A 55 0.14 -26.39 -0.69
CA SER A 55 -0.29 -27.09 0.49
C SER A 55 -0.96 -28.42 0.10
N ASP A 56 -0.74 -29.46 0.88
CA ASP A 56 -1.42 -30.76 0.72
C ASP A 56 -2.82 -30.74 1.35
N ASP A 57 -3.10 -29.79 2.24
CA ASP A 57 -4.42 -29.59 2.82
C ASP A 57 -5.33 -28.82 1.84
N LYS A 58 -6.49 -29.42 1.53
CA LYS A 58 -7.43 -28.86 0.54
C LYS A 58 -8.04 -27.53 0.96
N VAL A 59 -8.28 -27.33 2.25
CA VAL A 59 -8.87 -26.07 2.75
C VAL A 59 -7.83 -24.97 2.68
N GLN A 60 -6.61 -25.25 3.16
CA GLN A 60 -5.51 -24.30 3.05
C GLN A 60 -5.25 -23.90 1.59
N GLN A 61 -5.19 -24.89 0.67
CA GLN A 61 -4.94 -24.62 -0.74
C GLN A 61 -6.05 -23.76 -1.35
N ALA A 62 -7.33 -24.03 -1.02
CA ALA A 62 -8.44 -23.24 -1.53
C ALA A 62 -8.37 -21.77 -1.07
N VAL A 63 -8.01 -21.51 0.19
CA VAL A 63 -7.82 -20.13 0.70
C VAL A 63 -6.63 -19.45 0.03
N LEU A 64 -5.50 -20.16 -0.12
CA LEU A 64 -4.32 -19.64 -0.81
C LEU A 64 -4.61 -19.28 -2.27
N ASP A 65 -5.29 -20.15 -3.00
CA ASP A 65 -5.70 -19.92 -4.39
C ASP A 65 -6.62 -18.69 -4.49
N TYR A 66 -7.53 -18.55 -3.54
CA TYR A 66 -8.42 -17.40 -3.47
C TYR A 66 -7.67 -16.09 -3.23
N VAL A 67 -6.76 -16.05 -2.26
CA VAL A 67 -5.91 -14.89 -1.97
C VAL A 67 -5.05 -14.54 -3.19
N MET A 68 -4.47 -15.56 -3.84
CA MET A 68 -3.63 -15.39 -5.01
C MET A 68 -4.40 -14.87 -6.24
N ALA A 69 -5.67 -15.23 -6.37
CA ALA A 69 -6.54 -14.71 -7.44
C ALA A 69 -6.93 -13.23 -7.25
N GLN A 70 -6.71 -12.68 -6.06
CA GLN A 70 -7.00 -11.29 -5.72
C GLN A 70 -5.76 -10.39 -5.69
N ARG A 71 -4.62 -10.86 -6.20
CA ARG A 71 -3.40 -10.05 -6.22
C ARG A 71 -3.60 -8.75 -7.02
N GLY A 72 -3.18 -7.63 -6.43
CA GLY A 72 -3.23 -6.33 -7.10
C GLY A 72 -2.07 -6.12 -8.08
N LYS A 73 -1.62 -4.89 -8.20
CA LYS A 73 -0.56 -4.45 -9.12
C LYS A 73 0.83 -5.04 -8.80
N GLN A 74 0.99 -5.71 -7.67
CA GLN A 74 2.23 -6.36 -7.21
C GLN A 74 3.45 -5.42 -7.24
N MET A 75 3.25 -4.19 -6.79
CA MET A 75 4.31 -3.16 -6.78
C MET A 75 5.50 -3.54 -5.89
N ARG A 76 5.25 -4.28 -4.79
CA ARG A 76 6.30 -4.63 -3.82
C ARG A 76 7.34 -5.59 -4.38
N PRO A 77 6.98 -6.78 -4.91
CA PRO A 77 7.95 -7.65 -5.58
C PRO A 77 8.59 -6.98 -6.79
N LEU A 78 7.89 -6.10 -7.51
CA LEU A 78 8.45 -5.31 -8.59
C LEU A 78 9.61 -4.42 -8.11
N VAL A 79 9.42 -3.72 -6.98
CA VAL A 79 10.46 -2.88 -6.37
C VAL A 79 11.66 -3.71 -5.93
N VAL A 80 11.44 -4.88 -5.31
CA VAL A 80 12.55 -5.78 -4.92
C VAL A 80 13.40 -6.17 -6.13
N LEU A 81 12.76 -6.64 -7.20
CA LEU A 81 13.47 -7.11 -8.40
C LEU A 81 14.21 -5.98 -9.12
N LEU A 82 13.57 -4.82 -9.29
CA LEU A 82 14.19 -3.67 -9.95
C LEU A 82 15.36 -3.10 -9.13
N CYS A 83 15.23 -2.98 -7.81
CA CYS A 83 16.31 -2.50 -6.95
C CYS A 83 17.49 -3.47 -6.91
N ALA A 84 17.24 -4.77 -6.96
CA ALA A 84 18.29 -5.76 -7.10
C ALA A 84 19.05 -5.57 -8.43
N GLN A 85 18.33 -5.45 -9.54
CA GLN A 85 18.93 -5.33 -10.87
C GLN A 85 19.74 -4.04 -11.08
N ILE A 86 19.41 -2.97 -10.33
CA ILE A 86 20.25 -1.76 -10.32
C ILE A 86 21.63 -2.03 -9.72
N CYS A 87 21.72 -2.96 -8.78
CA CYS A 87 22.98 -3.28 -8.09
C CYS A 87 23.76 -4.38 -8.81
N ASN A 88 23.12 -5.53 -9.03
CA ASN A 88 23.71 -6.71 -9.67
C ASN A 88 22.56 -7.60 -10.23
N PRO A 89 22.86 -8.63 -11.03
CA PRO A 89 21.85 -9.57 -11.52
C PRO A 89 21.03 -10.19 -10.39
N VAL A 90 19.74 -10.40 -10.65
CA VAL A 90 18.79 -11.03 -9.71
C VAL A 90 19.22 -12.46 -9.38
N THR A 91 19.30 -12.77 -8.10
CA THR A 91 19.70 -14.08 -7.55
C THR A 91 18.49 -14.83 -7.00
N ASP A 92 18.67 -16.10 -6.63
CA ASP A 92 17.62 -16.87 -5.94
C ASP A 92 17.29 -16.26 -4.56
N LYS A 93 18.26 -15.62 -3.89
CA LYS A 93 18.00 -14.85 -2.66
C LYS A 93 17.07 -13.68 -2.93
N THR A 94 17.25 -12.99 -4.06
CA THR A 94 16.38 -11.90 -4.49
C THR A 94 14.93 -12.39 -4.73
N LEU A 95 14.78 -13.52 -5.44
CA LEU A 95 13.46 -14.09 -5.72
C LEU A 95 12.75 -14.47 -4.42
N LYS A 96 13.45 -15.14 -3.49
CA LYS A 96 12.93 -15.49 -2.17
C LYS A 96 12.58 -14.26 -1.34
N SER A 97 13.40 -13.20 -1.39
CA SER A 97 13.11 -11.93 -0.71
C SER A 97 11.86 -11.26 -1.27
N ALA A 98 11.69 -11.26 -2.60
CA ALA A 98 10.51 -10.71 -3.25
C ALA A 98 9.23 -11.48 -2.84
N VAL A 99 9.30 -12.82 -2.81
CA VAL A 99 8.19 -13.66 -2.36
C VAL A 99 7.90 -13.43 -0.88
N ALA A 100 8.93 -13.41 -0.01
CA ALA A 100 8.75 -13.21 1.42
C ALA A 100 8.05 -11.89 1.73
N LEU A 101 8.47 -10.78 1.13
CA LEU A 101 7.87 -9.46 1.37
C LEU A 101 6.48 -9.30 0.75
N ASP A 102 6.20 -9.96 -0.39
CA ASP A 102 4.85 -10.00 -0.97
C ASP A 102 3.89 -10.82 -0.09
N LEU A 103 4.33 -11.98 0.41
CA LEU A 103 3.53 -12.82 1.30
C LEU A 103 3.29 -12.16 2.65
N LEU A 104 4.30 -11.50 3.21
CA LEU A 104 4.16 -10.77 4.46
C LEU A 104 3.07 -9.70 4.33
N HIS A 105 3.11 -8.91 3.25
CA HIS A 105 2.06 -7.92 3.02
C HIS A 105 0.67 -8.56 2.83
N ASN A 106 0.56 -9.66 2.09
CA ASN A 106 -0.75 -10.31 1.93
C ASN A 106 -1.24 -10.93 3.24
N ALA A 107 -0.36 -11.42 4.10
CA ALA A 107 -0.71 -11.90 5.45
C ALA A 107 -1.25 -10.77 6.32
N THR A 108 -0.60 -9.58 6.32
CA THR A 108 -1.11 -8.43 7.07
C THR A 108 -2.45 -7.96 6.55
N LEU A 109 -2.67 -7.93 5.23
CA LEU A 109 -3.98 -7.58 4.67
C LEU A 109 -5.11 -8.52 5.13
N ILE A 110 -4.84 -9.83 5.26
CA ILE A 110 -5.83 -10.80 5.77
C ILE A 110 -6.16 -10.52 7.24
N HIS A 111 -5.15 -10.18 8.06
CA HIS A 111 -5.34 -9.82 9.45
C HIS A 111 -6.07 -8.48 9.59
N ASP A 112 -5.69 -7.47 8.79
CA ASP A 112 -6.30 -6.15 8.80
C ASP A 112 -7.80 -6.24 8.45
N ASP A 113 -8.19 -7.06 7.45
CA ASP A 113 -9.60 -7.25 7.10
C ASP A 113 -10.43 -7.77 8.29
N VAL A 114 -9.84 -8.60 9.17
CA VAL A 114 -10.51 -9.09 10.39
C VAL A 114 -10.57 -8.00 11.46
N VAL A 115 -9.49 -7.24 11.64
CA VAL A 115 -9.38 -6.16 12.65
C VAL A 115 -10.31 -5.01 12.29
N ASP A 116 -10.35 -4.61 11.01
CA ASP A 116 -11.16 -3.51 10.49
C ASP A 116 -12.62 -3.92 10.21
N HIS A 117 -12.99 -5.20 10.43
CA HIS A 117 -14.30 -5.76 10.06
C HIS A 117 -14.69 -5.48 8.59
N SER A 118 -13.71 -5.49 7.69
CA SER A 118 -13.90 -5.17 6.27
C SER A 118 -14.35 -6.40 5.48
N ASP A 119 -15.65 -6.51 5.21
CA ASP A 119 -16.23 -7.68 4.51
C ASP A 119 -15.76 -7.83 3.06
N THR A 120 -15.16 -6.81 2.47
CA THR A 120 -14.72 -6.82 1.08
C THR A 120 -13.28 -6.32 0.91
N ARG A 121 -12.55 -6.97 -0.02
CA ARG A 121 -11.20 -6.58 -0.44
C ARG A 121 -11.12 -6.57 -1.97
N ARG A 122 -10.79 -5.42 -2.56
CA ARG A 122 -10.68 -5.25 -4.03
C ARG A 122 -11.95 -5.67 -4.78
N GLY A 123 -13.12 -5.33 -4.23
CA GLY A 123 -14.42 -5.64 -4.81
C GLY A 123 -14.83 -7.11 -4.73
N LYS A 124 -14.11 -7.93 -3.96
CA LYS A 124 -14.44 -9.33 -3.66
C LYS A 124 -14.61 -9.52 -2.16
N PRO A 125 -15.34 -10.55 -1.70
CA PRO A 125 -15.44 -10.85 -0.28
C PRO A 125 -14.04 -11.03 0.36
N ALA A 126 -13.84 -10.54 1.58
CA ALA A 126 -12.65 -10.81 2.37
C ALA A 126 -12.58 -12.29 2.78
N VAL A 127 -11.39 -12.78 3.17
CA VAL A 127 -11.22 -14.20 3.55
C VAL A 127 -12.14 -14.57 4.70
N HIS A 128 -12.27 -13.70 5.71
CA HIS A 128 -13.12 -13.98 6.87
C HIS A 128 -14.62 -14.00 6.53
N ALA A 129 -15.05 -13.26 5.51
CA ALA A 129 -16.43 -13.24 5.06
C ALA A 129 -16.83 -14.52 4.30
N LEU A 130 -15.87 -15.18 3.63
CA LEU A 130 -16.12 -16.46 2.93
C LEU A 130 -15.93 -17.69 3.81
N TRP A 131 -14.98 -17.63 4.74
CA TRP A 131 -14.70 -18.77 5.64
C TRP A 131 -15.09 -18.43 7.08
N THR A 132 -14.21 -17.85 7.85
CA THR A 132 -14.47 -17.32 9.20
C THR A 132 -13.30 -16.47 9.66
N ASN A 133 -13.47 -15.63 10.70
CA ASN A 133 -12.36 -14.92 11.33
C ASN A 133 -11.25 -15.87 11.78
N LYS A 134 -11.60 -17.06 12.32
CA LYS A 134 -10.61 -18.05 12.76
C LYS A 134 -9.75 -18.54 11.60
N VAL A 135 -10.36 -18.84 10.46
CA VAL A 135 -9.63 -19.28 9.25
C VAL A 135 -8.75 -18.15 8.73
N ALA A 136 -9.26 -16.91 8.67
CA ALA A 136 -8.49 -15.76 8.19
C ALA A 136 -7.23 -15.53 9.05
N VAL A 137 -7.38 -15.49 10.39
CA VAL A 137 -6.23 -15.32 11.30
C VAL A 137 -5.21 -16.45 11.14
N LEU A 138 -5.63 -17.70 11.14
CA LEU A 138 -4.74 -18.86 10.99
C LEU A 138 -4.06 -18.90 9.61
N MET A 139 -4.73 -18.45 8.57
CA MET A 139 -4.13 -18.37 7.22
C MET A 139 -3.08 -17.24 7.13
N GLY A 140 -3.32 -16.09 7.76
CA GLY A 140 -2.30 -15.06 7.92
C GLY A 140 -1.07 -15.59 8.66
N ASP A 141 -1.26 -16.29 9.79
CA ASP A 141 -0.17 -16.94 10.56
C ASP A 141 0.57 -17.98 9.72
N TYR A 142 -0.15 -18.80 8.94
CA TYR A 142 0.46 -19.79 8.04
C TYR A 142 1.34 -19.11 6.99
N MET A 143 0.87 -18.00 6.38
CA MET A 143 1.65 -17.24 5.42
C MET A 143 2.88 -16.59 6.09
N LEU A 144 2.75 -16.07 7.30
CA LEU A 144 3.90 -15.55 8.08
C LEU A 144 4.93 -16.65 8.38
N ALA A 145 4.49 -17.88 8.70
CA ALA A 145 5.39 -19.01 8.87
C ALA A 145 6.17 -19.34 7.59
N LYS A 146 5.51 -19.27 6.41
CA LYS A 146 6.20 -19.39 5.11
C LYS A 146 7.23 -18.29 4.89
N VAL A 147 6.91 -17.05 5.27
CA VAL A 147 7.86 -15.92 5.21
C VAL A 147 9.10 -16.20 6.04
N ILE A 148 8.93 -16.64 7.29
CA ILE A 148 10.05 -16.99 8.19
C ILE A 148 10.91 -18.09 7.55
N GLY A 149 10.29 -19.14 6.98
CA GLY A 149 11.00 -20.21 6.28
C GLY A 149 11.84 -19.69 5.12
N LEU A 150 11.27 -18.85 4.25
CA LEU A 150 12.00 -18.25 3.12
C LEU A 150 13.19 -17.40 3.59
N ILE A 151 13.01 -16.57 4.62
CA ILE A 151 14.06 -15.72 5.16
C ILE A 151 15.20 -16.58 5.76
N ALA A 152 14.86 -17.67 6.45
CA ALA A 152 15.84 -18.61 6.97
C ALA A 152 16.66 -19.28 5.84
N GLU A 153 16.03 -19.63 4.72
CA GLU A 153 16.69 -20.18 3.54
C GLU A 153 17.63 -19.18 2.84
N ILE A 154 17.31 -17.88 2.85
CA ILE A 154 18.14 -16.82 2.26
C ILE A 154 19.49 -16.74 2.98
N ARG A 155 19.56 -17.07 4.27
CA ARG A 155 20.78 -17.05 5.10
C ARG A 155 21.53 -15.71 5.02
N ASN A 156 20.78 -14.61 5.11
CA ASN A 156 21.32 -13.26 5.17
C ASN A 156 20.70 -12.54 6.38
N ILE A 157 21.53 -12.26 7.38
CA ILE A 157 21.10 -11.65 8.64
C ILE A 157 20.49 -10.27 8.41
N ARG A 158 21.02 -9.50 7.44
CA ARG A 158 20.48 -8.16 7.16
C ARG A 158 19.05 -8.21 6.58
N ILE A 159 18.77 -9.21 5.73
CA ILE A 159 17.39 -9.40 5.21
C ILE A 159 16.43 -9.82 6.33
N LEU A 160 16.89 -10.62 7.29
CA LEU A 160 16.13 -10.95 8.49
C LEU A 160 15.83 -9.69 9.34
N GLU A 161 16.83 -8.83 9.56
CA GLU A 161 16.69 -7.57 10.28
C GLU A 161 15.66 -6.66 9.59
N ILE A 162 15.76 -6.47 8.25
CA ILE A 162 14.83 -5.69 7.43
C ILE A 162 13.41 -6.21 7.60
N ALA A 163 13.18 -7.51 7.45
CA ALA A 163 11.85 -8.11 7.56
C ALA A 163 11.28 -8.00 8.99
N SER A 164 12.10 -8.21 10.01
CA SER A 164 11.72 -8.09 11.42
C SER A 164 11.35 -6.65 11.77
N GLU A 165 12.17 -5.68 11.38
CA GLU A 165 11.92 -4.26 11.62
C GLU A 165 10.65 -3.79 10.92
N MET A 166 10.46 -4.18 9.66
CA MET A 166 9.27 -3.88 8.90
C MET A 166 8.00 -4.45 9.56
N THR A 167 8.02 -5.73 9.99
CA THR A 167 6.87 -6.37 10.65
C THR A 167 6.50 -5.66 11.93
N ARG A 168 7.51 -5.31 12.75
CA ARG A 168 7.29 -4.53 13.99
C ARG A 168 6.67 -3.17 13.70
N ASN A 169 7.16 -2.47 12.68
CA ASN A 169 6.69 -1.12 12.35
C ASN A 169 5.28 -1.12 11.77
N LEU A 170 4.93 -2.13 10.95
CA LEU A 170 3.56 -2.34 10.48
C LEU A 170 2.59 -2.52 11.66
N SER A 171 2.88 -3.46 12.57
CA SER A 171 2.03 -3.69 13.75
C SER A 171 1.92 -2.46 14.64
N SER A 172 3.04 -1.74 14.84
CA SER A 172 3.04 -0.49 15.62
C SER A 172 2.23 0.61 14.94
N GLY A 173 2.27 0.69 13.62
CA GLY A 173 1.49 1.63 12.81
C GLY A 173 -0.01 1.37 12.92
N GLU A 174 -0.43 0.10 12.86
CA GLU A 174 -1.84 -0.28 13.05
C GLU A 174 -2.33 0.04 14.46
N ILE A 175 -1.55 -0.32 15.51
CA ILE A 175 -1.88 0.04 16.89
C ILE A 175 -1.98 1.56 17.07
N LEU A 176 -1.07 2.32 16.46
CA LEU A 176 -1.12 3.78 16.50
C LEU A 176 -2.39 4.29 15.81
N GLN A 177 -2.76 3.74 14.67
CA GLN A 177 -3.98 4.12 13.95
C GLN A 177 -5.23 3.86 14.78
N LEU A 178 -5.33 2.71 15.47
CA LEU A 178 -6.44 2.40 16.39
C LEU A 178 -6.54 3.40 17.57
N HIS A 179 -5.39 3.87 18.10
CA HIS A 179 -5.38 4.87 19.16
C HIS A 179 -5.69 6.29 18.65
N VAL A 180 -5.28 6.59 17.42
CA VAL A 180 -5.56 7.88 16.75
C VAL A 180 -7.03 8.01 16.39
N GLY A 181 -7.70 6.91 16.07
CA GLY A 181 -9.13 6.87 15.77
C GLY A 181 -10.05 7.36 16.93
N GLN A 182 -9.51 7.63 18.11
CA GLN A 182 -10.23 8.32 19.19
C GLN A 182 -10.38 9.83 18.93
N SER A 183 -9.57 10.44 18.04
CA SER A 183 -9.78 11.79 17.50
C SER A 183 -9.70 11.70 16.00
N MET A 184 -10.79 11.94 15.31
CA MET A 184 -10.84 11.98 13.84
C MET A 184 -9.84 13.01 13.29
N TRP A 185 -9.59 14.10 14.01
CA TRP A 185 -8.77 15.20 13.54
C TRP A 185 -7.30 14.99 13.89
N ILE A 186 -6.46 14.92 12.85
CA ILE A 186 -5.01 14.82 12.96
C ILE A 186 -4.34 15.95 12.17
N ASP A 187 -3.15 16.37 12.60
CA ASP A 187 -2.32 17.30 11.86
C ASP A 187 -1.48 16.59 10.77
N GLU A 188 -0.90 17.37 9.87
CA GLU A 188 -0.03 16.88 8.80
C GLU A 188 1.13 16.01 9.33
N ALA A 189 1.76 16.42 10.43
CA ALA A 189 2.90 15.68 10.98
C ALA A 189 2.50 14.29 11.47
N ARG A 190 1.32 14.18 12.07
CA ARG A 190 0.76 12.90 12.53
C ARG A 190 0.32 12.04 11.36
N TYR A 191 -0.35 12.63 10.36
CA TYR A 191 -0.68 11.95 9.11
C TYR A 191 0.56 11.36 8.43
N LEU A 192 1.61 12.18 8.20
CA LEU A 192 2.85 11.72 7.57
C LEU A 192 3.51 10.60 8.36
N ARG A 193 3.45 10.61 9.69
CA ARG A 193 3.97 9.52 10.54
C ARG A 193 3.18 8.23 10.35
N VAL A 194 1.86 8.30 10.27
CA VAL A 194 1.00 7.12 10.04
C VAL A 194 1.32 6.48 8.70
N ILE A 195 1.31 7.24 7.61
CA ILE A 195 1.58 6.69 6.27
C ILE A 195 3.03 6.24 6.11
N ASP A 196 3.98 6.85 6.83
CA ASP A 196 5.35 6.38 6.87
C ASP A 196 5.44 4.97 7.46
N GLN A 197 4.85 4.75 8.63
CA GLN A 197 4.88 3.45 9.32
C GLN A 197 4.06 2.38 8.60
N LYS A 198 2.86 2.70 8.13
CA LYS A 198 1.94 1.74 7.52
C LYS A 198 2.33 1.36 6.09
N THR A 199 2.80 2.32 5.30
CA THR A 199 3.01 2.11 3.84
C THR A 199 4.46 2.32 3.42
N ALA A 200 5.09 3.45 3.79
CA ALA A 200 6.39 3.80 3.22
C ALA A 200 7.50 2.85 3.65
N GLN A 201 7.51 2.41 4.91
CA GLN A 201 8.53 1.49 5.42
C GLN A 201 8.48 0.11 4.76
N LEU A 202 7.33 -0.35 4.28
CA LEU A 202 7.24 -1.58 3.51
C LEU A 202 7.91 -1.43 2.12
N PHE A 203 7.72 -0.29 1.44
CA PHE A 203 8.43 -0.01 0.20
C PHE A 203 9.93 0.16 0.42
N GLN A 204 10.33 0.80 1.53
CA GLN A 204 11.72 0.90 1.97
C GLN A 204 12.33 -0.48 2.14
N ALA A 205 11.68 -1.37 2.90
CA ALA A 205 12.13 -2.74 3.12
C ALA A 205 12.27 -3.52 1.80
N CYS A 206 11.33 -3.35 0.85
CA CYS A 206 11.42 -3.95 -0.47
C CYS A 206 12.65 -3.47 -1.25
N ALA A 207 12.92 -2.18 -1.25
CA ALA A 207 14.07 -1.61 -1.95
C ALA A 207 15.41 -2.03 -1.31
N GLU A 208 15.48 -2.03 0.02
CA GLU A 208 16.66 -2.48 0.77
C GLU A 208 16.92 -3.97 0.56
N ALA A 209 15.90 -4.82 0.73
CA ALA A 209 16.05 -6.27 0.55
C ALA A 209 16.43 -6.63 -0.89
N GLY A 210 15.90 -5.91 -1.87
CA GLY A 210 16.31 -6.04 -3.27
C GLY A 210 17.80 -5.78 -3.44
N GLY A 211 18.29 -4.63 -3.01
CA GLY A 211 19.72 -4.28 -3.07
C GLY A 211 20.61 -5.25 -2.29
N GLU A 212 20.22 -5.56 -1.05
CA GLU A 212 20.97 -6.45 -0.15
C GLU A 212 21.10 -7.86 -0.72
N SER A 213 20.02 -8.41 -1.27
CA SER A 213 20.01 -9.75 -1.88
C SER A 213 20.91 -9.87 -3.11
N ALA A 214 21.18 -8.74 -3.78
CA ALA A 214 22.05 -8.63 -4.94
C ALA A 214 23.48 -8.13 -4.56
N GLY A 215 23.81 -7.99 -3.27
CA GLY A 215 25.14 -7.58 -2.82
C GLY A 215 25.46 -6.11 -3.09
N CYS A 216 24.54 -5.21 -2.81
CA CYS A 216 24.73 -3.77 -2.94
C CYS A 216 25.81 -3.24 -1.99
N THR A 217 26.47 -2.16 -2.41
CA THR A 217 27.38 -1.41 -1.52
C THR A 217 26.59 -0.64 -0.45
N PRO A 218 27.24 -0.26 0.69
CA PRO A 218 26.57 0.55 1.73
C PRO A 218 25.98 1.86 1.21
N ARG A 219 26.62 2.51 0.22
CA ARG A 219 26.13 3.73 -0.42
C ARG A 219 24.87 3.46 -1.24
N GLN A 220 24.86 2.37 -2.01
CA GLN A 220 23.67 1.96 -2.78
C GLN A 220 22.51 1.61 -1.84
N ARG A 221 22.77 0.85 -0.76
CA ARG A 221 21.76 0.49 0.25
C ARG A 221 21.08 1.74 0.81
N LYS A 222 21.85 2.75 1.26
CA LYS A 222 21.30 4.00 1.78
C LYS A 222 20.42 4.71 0.76
N ALA A 223 20.86 4.79 -0.50
CA ALA A 223 20.10 5.42 -1.57
C ALA A 223 18.80 4.66 -1.91
N LEU A 224 18.84 3.31 -1.91
CA LEU A 224 17.67 2.47 -2.14
C LEU A 224 16.67 2.55 -0.98
N SER A 225 17.15 2.59 0.25
CA SER A 225 16.35 2.80 1.45
C SER A 225 15.54 4.10 1.37
N GLU A 226 16.22 5.21 1.14
CA GLU A 226 15.58 6.52 0.99
C GLU A 226 14.61 6.56 -0.19
N TYR A 227 15.02 6.03 -1.35
CA TYR A 227 14.17 5.91 -2.52
C TYR A 227 12.89 5.11 -2.23
N GLY A 228 13.02 3.93 -1.60
CA GLY A 228 11.87 3.09 -1.28
C GLY A 228 10.89 3.80 -0.34
N ARG A 229 11.42 4.47 0.70
CA ARG A 229 10.60 5.23 1.65
C ARG A 229 9.84 6.37 0.95
N LEU A 230 10.52 7.19 0.14
CA LEU A 230 9.88 8.29 -0.60
C LEU A 230 8.85 7.78 -1.62
N LEU A 231 9.14 6.66 -2.31
CA LEU A 231 8.21 6.01 -3.21
C LEU A 231 6.93 5.60 -2.48
N GLY A 232 7.06 5.01 -1.28
CA GLY A 232 5.92 4.59 -0.48
C GLY A 232 5.08 5.76 0.03
N LEU A 233 5.69 6.86 0.46
CA LEU A 233 4.98 8.09 0.81
C LEU A 233 4.20 8.65 -0.38
N CYS A 234 4.85 8.81 -1.53
CA CYS A 234 4.19 9.27 -2.76
C CYS A 234 3.05 8.34 -3.19
N PHE A 235 3.23 7.03 -3.02
CA PHE A 235 2.20 6.04 -3.34
C PHE A 235 0.96 6.24 -2.47
N GLN A 236 1.13 6.40 -1.15
CA GLN A 236 0.00 6.58 -0.24
C GLN A 236 -0.69 7.92 -0.44
N ILE A 237 0.06 9.03 -0.46
CA ILE A 237 -0.52 10.36 -0.72
C ILE A 237 -1.33 10.36 -2.02
N LYS A 238 -0.85 9.65 -3.04
CA LYS A 238 -1.56 9.53 -4.32
C LYS A 238 -2.83 8.70 -4.21
N ASP A 239 -2.83 7.62 -3.43
CA ASP A 239 -4.03 6.79 -3.19
C ASP A 239 -5.09 7.61 -2.44
N ASP A 240 -4.67 8.40 -1.44
CA ASP A 240 -5.54 9.29 -0.66
C ASP A 240 -6.14 10.43 -1.52
N ILE A 241 -5.38 11.00 -2.46
CA ILE A 241 -5.90 11.99 -3.42
C ILE A 241 -6.95 11.33 -4.33
N PHE A 242 -6.74 10.08 -4.76
CA PHE A 242 -7.71 9.38 -5.60
C PHE A 242 -9.03 9.10 -4.87
N ASP A 243 -9.05 8.97 -3.55
CA ASP A 243 -10.27 8.78 -2.78
C ASP A 243 -11.22 9.98 -2.89
N TYR A 244 -10.71 11.19 -3.19
CA TYR A 244 -11.51 12.39 -3.45
C TYR A 244 -11.83 12.62 -4.94
N SER A 245 -11.29 11.83 -5.86
CA SER A 245 -11.49 12.03 -7.29
C SER A 245 -12.80 11.39 -7.79
N ASP A 246 -13.41 11.97 -8.87
CA ASP A 246 -14.61 11.45 -9.52
C ASP A 246 -14.32 10.34 -10.55
N LEU A 247 -13.17 9.69 -10.46
CA LEU A 247 -12.79 8.65 -11.42
C LEU A 247 -13.59 7.36 -11.15
N GLU A 248 -14.82 7.30 -11.63
CA GLU A 248 -15.64 6.07 -11.70
C GLU A 248 -14.91 4.91 -12.40
N GLU A 249 -13.90 5.22 -13.23
CA GLU A 249 -13.05 4.25 -13.93
C GLU A 249 -12.24 3.35 -12.98
N LEU A 250 -12.07 3.70 -11.71
CA LEU A 250 -11.28 2.91 -10.75
C LEU A 250 -12.09 1.81 -10.04
N GLY A 251 -13.42 1.80 -10.19
CA GLY A 251 -14.28 0.76 -9.61
C GLY A 251 -14.24 0.67 -8.09
N LYS A 252 -13.76 1.73 -7.39
CA LYS A 252 -13.75 1.84 -5.94
C LYS A 252 -14.79 2.87 -5.50
N PRO A 253 -15.50 2.65 -4.37
CA PRO A 253 -16.28 3.72 -3.77
C PRO A 253 -15.33 4.87 -3.39
N THR A 254 -15.71 6.10 -3.73
CA THR A 254 -14.99 7.31 -3.32
C THR A 254 -15.30 7.65 -1.86
N MET A 255 -14.44 8.43 -1.22
CA MET A 255 -14.57 8.86 0.19
C MET A 255 -14.56 7.70 1.20
N SER A 256 -13.92 6.57 0.83
CA SER A 256 -13.85 5.39 1.71
C SER A 256 -13.06 5.66 2.98
N ASP A 257 -11.95 6.40 2.89
CA ASP A 257 -11.14 6.74 4.07
C ASP A 257 -11.93 7.58 5.08
N LEU A 258 -12.70 8.55 4.60
CA LEU A 258 -13.50 9.38 5.49
C LEU A 258 -14.69 8.63 6.09
N ARG A 259 -15.32 7.69 5.36
CA ARG A 259 -16.33 6.75 5.90
C ARG A 259 -15.75 5.90 7.03
N ASP A 260 -14.50 5.49 6.92
CA ASP A 260 -13.75 4.75 7.95
C ASP A 260 -13.25 5.66 9.10
N GLY A 261 -13.63 6.94 9.13
CA GLY A 261 -13.19 7.91 10.14
C GLY A 261 -11.73 8.36 9.99
N LYS A 262 -11.13 8.20 8.80
CA LYS A 262 -9.74 8.55 8.51
C LYS A 262 -9.68 9.89 7.79
N VAL A 263 -9.06 10.88 8.42
CA VAL A 263 -8.73 12.17 7.79
C VAL A 263 -7.38 12.06 7.10
N THR A 264 -7.36 12.33 5.79
CA THR A 264 -6.18 12.22 4.94
C THR A 264 -5.68 13.59 4.47
N LEU A 265 -4.50 13.65 3.85
CA LEU A 265 -3.82 14.89 3.50
C LEU A 265 -4.68 15.89 2.69
N PRO A 266 -5.49 15.46 1.70
CA PRO A 266 -6.36 16.39 0.97
C PRO A 266 -7.28 17.22 1.87
N LEU A 267 -7.91 16.59 2.87
CA LEU A 267 -8.78 17.30 3.79
C LEU A 267 -7.97 18.18 4.76
N ILE A 268 -6.81 17.72 5.25
CA ILE A 268 -5.92 18.49 6.10
C ILE A 268 -5.50 19.78 5.39
N GLU A 269 -5.09 19.70 4.12
CA GLU A 269 -4.67 20.86 3.32
C GLU A 269 -5.82 21.80 2.99
N ALA A 270 -6.99 21.28 2.66
CA ALA A 270 -8.18 22.11 2.43
C ALA A 270 -8.56 22.91 3.69
N LEU A 271 -8.58 22.27 4.86
CA LEU A 271 -8.87 22.92 6.13
C LEU A 271 -7.83 24.00 6.49
N ARG A 272 -6.56 23.82 6.11
CA ARG A 272 -5.49 24.81 6.33
C ARG A 272 -5.66 26.04 5.45
N ARG A 273 -6.20 25.88 4.24
CA ARG A 273 -6.37 26.96 3.25
C ARG A 273 -7.71 27.70 3.38
N ALA A 274 -8.70 27.10 4.00
CA ALA A 274 -10.04 27.63 4.13
C ALA A 274 -10.15 28.73 5.21
N PRO A 275 -11.16 29.62 5.12
CA PRO A 275 -11.58 30.48 6.22
C PRO A 275 -11.97 29.67 7.46
N GLN A 276 -11.79 30.26 8.64
CA GLN A 276 -11.95 29.53 9.91
C GLN A 276 -13.39 29.03 10.12
N ASP A 277 -14.39 29.82 9.77
CA ASP A 277 -15.80 29.47 9.90
C ASP A 277 -16.19 28.28 9.02
N GLU A 278 -15.69 28.24 7.78
CA GLU A 278 -15.91 27.11 6.88
C GLU A 278 -15.16 25.85 7.37
N ALA A 279 -13.94 26.01 7.86
CA ALA A 279 -13.17 24.90 8.41
C ALA A 279 -13.82 24.31 9.67
N GLU A 280 -14.42 25.13 10.53
CA GLU A 280 -15.17 24.71 11.72
C GLU A 280 -16.42 23.90 11.30
N HIS A 281 -17.19 24.41 10.36
CA HIS A 281 -18.35 23.68 9.83
C HIS A 281 -18.00 22.28 9.29
N ILE A 282 -16.91 22.16 8.52
CA ILE A 282 -16.44 20.87 8.00
C ILE A 282 -16.00 19.91 9.12
N ARG A 283 -15.41 20.45 10.20
CA ARG A 283 -15.09 19.63 11.37
C ARG A 283 -16.33 19.08 12.06
N GLU A 284 -17.37 19.90 12.22
CA GLU A 284 -18.64 19.47 12.77
C GLU A 284 -19.27 18.36 11.92
N LEU A 285 -19.26 18.49 10.58
CA LEU A 285 -19.72 17.43 9.67
C LEU A 285 -18.92 16.13 9.82
N GLY A 286 -17.60 16.24 9.97
CA GLY A 286 -16.73 15.08 10.21
C GLY A 286 -17.06 14.36 11.53
N GLU A 287 -17.31 15.11 12.60
CA GLU A 287 -17.72 14.54 13.89
C GLU A 287 -19.09 13.82 13.80
N LEU A 288 -20.02 14.36 13.02
CA LEU A 288 -21.29 13.69 12.72
C LEU A 288 -21.07 12.36 12.00
N LEU A 289 -20.14 12.30 11.04
CA LEU A 289 -19.79 11.05 10.34
C LEU A 289 -19.20 9.99 11.29
N ALA A 290 -18.35 10.42 12.23
CA ALA A 290 -17.75 9.52 13.19
C ALA A 290 -18.75 8.98 14.24
N ALA A 291 -19.85 9.71 14.48
CA ALA A 291 -20.86 9.36 15.49
C ALA A 291 -22.02 8.50 14.96
N HIS A 292 -22.24 8.43 13.64
CA HIS A 292 -23.41 7.82 13.05
C HIS A 292 -23.07 6.73 12.03
N SER A 293 -23.82 5.62 12.07
CA SER A 293 -23.86 4.61 11.01
C SER A 293 -24.48 5.19 9.72
N GLU A 294 -24.20 4.56 8.58
CA GLU A 294 -24.63 4.95 7.23
C GLU A 294 -26.11 5.40 7.17
N THR A 295 -26.33 6.69 6.90
CA THR A 295 -27.63 7.31 6.72
C THR A 295 -27.59 8.23 5.49
N ILE A 296 -28.75 8.70 5.03
CA ILE A 296 -28.85 9.72 3.96
C ILE A 296 -28.11 11.03 4.38
N GLU A 297 -28.06 11.32 5.67
CA GLU A 297 -27.37 12.50 6.19
C GLU A 297 -25.84 12.34 6.12
N THR A 298 -25.33 11.14 6.34
CA THR A 298 -23.89 10.84 6.20
C THR A 298 -23.43 10.96 4.75
N ASP A 299 -24.24 10.53 3.77
CA ASP A 299 -23.90 10.68 2.35
C ASP A 299 -23.87 12.15 1.91
N LYS A 300 -24.78 12.99 2.41
CA LYS A 300 -24.76 14.44 2.16
C LYS A 300 -23.51 15.10 2.76
N ALA A 301 -23.17 14.76 3.99
CA ALA A 301 -21.98 15.28 4.66
C ALA A 301 -20.69 14.89 3.90
N LEU A 302 -20.59 13.65 3.40
CA LEU A 302 -19.45 13.20 2.59
C LEU A 302 -19.34 14.00 1.28
N GLN A 303 -20.44 14.26 0.60
CA GLN A 303 -20.44 15.06 -0.63
C GLN A 303 -20.05 16.52 -0.37
N GLU A 304 -20.50 17.10 0.74
CA GLU A 304 -20.14 18.45 1.14
C GLU A 304 -18.65 18.57 1.48
N ILE A 305 -18.10 17.62 2.24
CA ILE A 305 -16.66 17.57 2.55
C ILE A 305 -15.84 17.37 1.26
N LYS A 306 -16.28 16.52 0.34
CA LYS A 306 -15.62 16.34 -0.96
C LYS A 306 -15.59 17.64 -1.76
N ALA A 307 -16.74 18.32 -1.88
CA ALA A 307 -16.84 19.60 -2.59
C ALA A 307 -15.94 20.67 -1.94
N PHE A 308 -15.85 20.68 -0.61
CA PHE A 308 -14.94 21.56 0.13
C PHE A 308 -13.47 21.29 -0.21
N VAL A 309 -13.03 20.01 -0.18
CA VAL A 309 -11.64 19.64 -0.52
C VAL A 309 -11.28 20.09 -1.93
N LEU A 310 -12.14 19.87 -2.91
CA LEU A 310 -11.91 20.30 -4.29
C LEU A 310 -11.90 21.83 -4.43
N ARG A 311 -12.78 22.55 -3.73
CA ARG A 311 -12.88 24.03 -3.76
C ARG A 311 -11.63 24.69 -3.19
N PHE A 312 -11.04 24.15 -2.13
CA PHE A 312 -9.83 24.65 -1.50
C PHE A 312 -8.55 23.98 -1.99
N HIS A 313 -8.63 23.25 -3.12
CA HIS A 313 -7.47 22.60 -3.77
C HIS A 313 -6.66 21.73 -2.83
N GLY A 314 -7.34 20.98 -1.94
CA GLY A 314 -6.68 20.04 -1.04
C GLY A 314 -6.11 18.82 -1.76
N ASP A 315 -6.54 18.56 -2.98
CA ASP A 315 -6.12 17.47 -3.87
C ASP A 315 -4.90 17.85 -4.76
N GLU A 316 -4.43 19.10 -4.71
CA GLU A 316 -3.26 19.62 -5.44
C GLU A 316 -2.02 19.74 -4.52
#